data_0c0ace675f0fab1be6819015c077a6f5
#
_entry.id   0c0ace675f0fab1be6819015c077a6f5
#
_cell.length_a   1.000
_cell.length_b   1.000
_cell.length_c   1.000
_cell.angle_alpha   90.00
_cell.angle_beta   90.00
_cell.angle_gamma   90.00
#
_symmetry.space_group_name_H-M   'P 1'
#
loop_
_entity.id
_entity.type
_entity.pdbx_description
1 polymer ?
#
loop_
_entity_poly.entity_id
_entity_poly.type
_entity_poly.pdbx_seq_one_letter_code
_entity_poly.pdbx_strand_id
1 'polypeptide(L)'
;MTARIDRGFEAEVLVDDATVLADPAPAKPTSALSPIGLLVLLCGAFLPVLDFFIVNVALPTMDTTLHASAPMLELVVAGYGTAYALMLVIGGRLGDAIGRHRMFVAGIVGFTLSSLLCGVAPNVDVLIAARIAQGLSAAMSQPQVLATFQATLDGGKRTRAIALYASMGGIAASLGQLLGGVLVHADIAGLSWRPIFLVNVPIGIAVLALTRRYVPATRSPHPASVDLPGTVLLGIAIVALLVPLTEGRVLHWPVWIWLLLAVSAVAAAAMVLVERRAERAGRTPLVPPSLVGLRSMRRGLSIAIPFFMGFGGFMFVFALTIQNGLHESALQSGVAITPMAVAFFLGSLPAPRLLARYGRLVVAGGLALQAIGLAWLIDVVHGEWPHVSTLAMAAPLAIAGVGQALAMVGFFRIILADVPGRLAGIGSGVLVTMQQGSLALGVASLGSLFVSMADSGGMRHAFTVVVTIQAVIAVAVGLLALRLPDPA
;
A
#
# COMPACT_ATOMS: atom_id res chain seq x y z
N MET A 1 17.69 -41.04 73.53
CA MET A 1 17.92 -42.03 72.51
C MET A 1 17.59 -41.33 71.16
N THR A 2 18.60 -40.73 70.59
CA THR A 2 18.59 -39.76 69.49
C THR A 2 18.98 -40.49 68.24
N ALA A 3 18.13 -40.48 67.21
CA ALA A 3 18.45 -40.97 65.88
C ALA A 3 18.75 -39.75 64.97
N ARG A 4 19.99 -39.64 64.54
CA ARG A 4 20.49 -38.77 63.47
C ARG A 4 19.96 -39.34 62.17
N ILE A 5 19.29 -38.52 61.35
CA ILE A 5 18.97 -38.80 59.97
C ILE A 5 19.85 -37.90 59.10
N ASP A 6 20.57 -38.57 58.22
CA ASP A 6 21.53 -38.04 57.25
C ASP A 6 20.93 -36.98 56.31
N ARG A 7 21.59 -35.81 56.23
CA ARG A 7 21.48 -34.83 55.18
C ARG A 7 22.59 -35.11 54.17
N GLY A 8 22.24 -35.71 53.07
CA GLY A 8 23.25 -36.01 52.05
C GLY A 8 22.64 -36.52 50.75
N PHE A 9 21.69 -35.74 50.10
CA PHE A 9 21.29 -36.04 48.73
C PHE A 9 20.43 -34.89 48.13
N GLU A 10 20.91 -33.63 48.17
CA GLU A 10 20.27 -32.52 47.42
C GLU A 10 21.28 -31.42 47.09
N ALA A 11 22.32 -31.75 46.32
CA ALA A 11 23.25 -30.71 45.84
C ALA A 11 23.96 -31.07 44.54
N GLU A 12 23.32 -31.76 43.59
CA GLU A 12 24.01 -32.08 42.32
C GLU A 12 23.12 -32.17 41.09
N VAL A 13 22.01 -31.40 41.00
CA VAL A 13 21.18 -31.27 39.77
C VAL A 13 20.74 -29.84 39.50
N LEU A 14 21.55 -28.83 39.81
CA LEU A 14 21.23 -27.44 39.49
C LEU A 14 22.39 -26.64 38.86
N VAL A 15 23.22 -27.29 38.08
CA VAL A 15 24.25 -26.60 37.27
C VAL A 15 24.36 -27.26 35.93
N ASP A 16 23.35 -27.16 35.07
CA ASP A 16 23.55 -27.34 33.60
C ASP A 16 22.41 -26.86 32.70
N ASP A 17 21.54 -25.96 33.17
CA ASP A 17 20.45 -25.45 32.31
C ASP A 17 20.57 -23.93 32.00
N ALA A 18 21.72 -23.32 32.30
CA ALA A 18 21.98 -21.90 32.00
C ALA A 18 22.81 -21.65 30.73
N THR A 19 23.15 -22.70 29.97
CA THR A 19 23.99 -22.60 28.76
C THR A 19 23.24 -22.82 27.44
N VAL A 20 21.91 -22.99 27.44
CA VAL A 20 21.15 -23.35 26.22
C VAL A 20 20.34 -22.18 25.62
N LEU A 21 20.39 -20.98 26.15
CA LEU A 21 19.68 -19.82 25.57
C LEU A 21 20.58 -18.61 25.33
N ALA A 22 21.80 -18.80 24.94
CA ALA A 22 22.54 -17.74 24.26
C ALA A 22 22.09 -17.74 22.79
N ASP A 23 21.14 -16.87 22.47
CA ASP A 23 20.78 -16.55 21.07
C ASP A 23 22.10 -16.21 20.32
N PRO A 24 22.46 -16.92 19.22
CA PRO A 24 23.68 -16.60 18.51
C PRO A 24 23.62 -15.14 18.08
N ALA A 25 24.56 -14.34 18.54
CA ALA A 25 24.68 -12.93 18.20
C ALA A 25 24.48 -12.78 16.67
N PRO A 26 23.64 -11.83 16.23
CA PRO A 26 23.37 -11.67 14.80
C PRO A 26 24.69 -11.53 14.04
N ALA A 27 24.91 -12.38 13.07
CA ALA A 27 26.11 -12.36 12.24
C ALA A 27 26.32 -10.93 11.72
N LYS A 28 27.47 -10.32 12.01
CA LYS A 28 27.78 -8.95 11.58
C LYS A 28 27.55 -8.84 10.08
N PRO A 29 26.88 -7.79 9.59
CA PRO A 29 26.62 -7.64 8.16
C PRO A 29 27.94 -7.62 7.41
N THR A 30 28.05 -8.48 6.41
CA THR A 30 29.27 -8.66 5.60
C THR A 30 29.63 -7.43 4.74
N SER A 31 28.71 -6.47 4.61
CA SER A 31 28.95 -5.14 4.04
C SER A 31 27.86 -4.15 4.46
N ALA A 32 28.24 -2.96 4.94
CA ALA A 32 27.31 -1.90 5.25
C ALA A 32 26.73 -1.30 3.98
N LEU A 33 25.41 -1.04 3.98
CA LEU A 33 24.72 -0.35 2.87
C LEU A 33 25.29 1.08 2.72
N SER A 34 25.78 1.40 1.54
CA SER A 34 26.29 2.74 1.23
C SER A 34 25.13 3.75 1.08
N PRO A 35 25.36 5.07 1.24
CA PRO A 35 24.35 6.08 0.98
C PRO A 35 23.75 6.01 -0.43
N ILE A 36 24.59 5.68 -1.43
CA ILE A 36 24.11 5.48 -2.82
C ILE A 36 23.22 4.23 -2.89
N GLY A 37 23.62 3.13 -2.26
CA GLY A 37 22.79 1.91 -2.18
C GLY A 37 21.44 2.15 -1.50
N LEU A 38 21.43 2.97 -0.44
CA LEU A 38 20.18 3.41 0.19
C LEU A 38 19.29 4.17 -0.80
N LEU A 39 19.84 5.15 -1.52
CA LEU A 39 19.11 5.92 -2.52
C LEU A 39 18.57 5.02 -3.65
N VAL A 40 19.35 4.08 -4.15
CA VAL A 40 18.95 3.12 -5.19
C VAL A 40 17.76 2.27 -4.73
N LEU A 41 17.82 1.74 -3.51
CA LEU A 41 16.70 0.96 -2.95
C LEU A 41 15.46 1.83 -2.74
N LEU A 42 15.64 3.06 -2.28
CA LEU A 42 14.54 4.01 -2.13
C LEU A 42 13.91 4.38 -3.48
N CYS A 43 14.71 4.63 -4.52
CA CYS A 43 14.21 4.88 -5.88
C CYS A 43 13.44 3.66 -6.42
N GLY A 44 13.97 2.44 -6.22
CA GLY A 44 13.27 1.22 -6.62
C GLY A 44 11.95 0.99 -5.88
N ALA A 45 11.83 1.47 -4.63
CA ALA A 45 10.58 1.45 -3.89
C ALA A 45 9.61 2.57 -4.30
N PHE A 46 10.14 3.71 -4.72
CA PHE A 46 9.38 4.88 -5.12
C PHE A 46 8.62 4.67 -6.44
N LEU A 47 9.28 4.07 -7.43
CA LEU A 47 8.73 3.85 -8.76
C LEU A 47 7.36 3.15 -8.77
N PRO A 48 7.15 2.01 -8.10
CA PRO A 48 5.86 1.34 -8.08
C PRO A 48 4.74 2.15 -7.45
N VAL A 49 5.05 2.96 -6.44
CA VAL A 49 4.05 3.81 -5.77
C VAL A 49 3.71 5.02 -6.65
N LEU A 50 4.71 5.65 -7.26
CA LEU A 50 4.52 6.71 -8.25
C LEU A 50 3.61 6.23 -9.39
N ASP A 51 3.93 5.07 -9.95
CA ASP A 51 3.22 4.45 -11.07
C ASP A 51 1.76 4.11 -10.74
N PHE A 52 1.48 3.69 -9.51
CA PHE A 52 0.09 3.47 -9.07
C PHE A 52 -0.75 4.74 -9.15
N PHE A 53 -0.19 5.89 -8.79
CA PHE A 53 -0.94 7.14 -8.72
C PHE A 53 -0.90 7.96 -10.02
N ILE A 54 0.17 7.88 -10.81
CA ILE A 54 0.34 8.65 -12.06
C ILE A 54 -0.74 8.32 -13.08
N VAL A 55 -1.21 7.07 -13.08
CA VAL A 55 -2.21 6.57 -14.04
C VAL A 55 -3.57 7.24 -13.87
N ASN A 56 -3.96 7.63 -12.65
CA ASN A 56 -5.29 8.18 -12.39
C ASN A 56 -5.58 9.45 -13.21
N VAL A 57 -4.57 10.30 -13.41
CA VAL A 57 -4.72 11.55 -14.18
C VAL A 57 -4.84 11.28 -15.69
N ALA A 58 -4.33 10.15 -16.17
CA ALA A 58 -4.34 9.78 -17.58
C ALA A 58 -5.60 9.01 -18.00
N LEU A 59 -6.45 8.57 -17.05
CA LEU A 59 -7.63 7.76 -17.36
C LEU A 59 -8.59 8.40 -18.37
N PRO A 60 -8.95 9.69 -18.29
CA PRO A 60 -9.82 10.30 -19.27
C PRO A 60 -9.22 10.35 -20.69
N THR A 61 -7.90 10.51 -20.78
CA THR A 61 -7.19 10.47 -22.08
C THR A 61 -7.10 9.04 -22.64
N MET A 62 -6.99 8.04 -21.76
CA MET A 62 -7.07 6.62 -22.16
C MET A 62 -8.46 6.24 -22.66
N ASP A 63 -9.53 6.74 -22.01
CA ASP A 63 -10.92 6.57 -22.46
C ASP A 63 -11.07 7.01 -23.92
N THR A 64 -10.71 8.24 -24.22
CA THR A 64 -10.87 8.81 -25.57
C THR A 64 -9.99 8.13 -26.63
N THR A 65 -8.77 7.69 -26.28
CA THR A 65 -7.79 7.14 -27.24
C THR A 65 -7.90 5.63 -27.43
N LEU A 66 -8.32 4.88 -26.40
CA LEU A 66 -8.48 3.42 -26.45
C LEU A 66 -9.94 2.99 -26.56
N HIS A 67 -10.89 3.94 -26.51
CA HIS A 67 -12.34 3.67 -26.47
C HIS A 67 -12.70 2.66 -25.36
N ALA A 68 -12.07 2.84 -24.17
CA ALA A 68 -12.19 1.94 -23.06
C ALA A 68 -13.45 2.24 -22.22
N SER A 69 -14.22 1.22 -21.85
CA SER A 69 -15.33 1.42 -20.93
C SER A 69 -14.86 1.78 -19.53
N ALA A 70 -15.72 2.42 -18.73
CA ALA A 70 -15.39 2.78 -17.35
C ALA A 70 -14.88 1.59 -16.50
N PRO A 71 -15.46 0.37 -16.57
CA PRO A 71 -14.91 -0.80 -15.88
C PRO A 71 -13.51 -1.20 -16.33
N MET A 72 -13.20 -1.08 -17.63
CA MET A 72 -11.85 -1.35 -18.14
C MET A 72 -10.84 -0.36 -17.57
N LEU A 73 -11.21 0.93 -17.44
CA LEU A 73 -10.37 1.94 -16.81
C LEU A 73 -10.17 1.66 -15.32
N GLU A 74 -11.21 1.22 -14.61
CA GLU A 74 -11.10 0.77 -13.23
C GLU A 74 -10.13 -0.42 -13.11
N LEU A 75 -10.17 -1.39 -14.04
CA LEU A 75 -9.26 -2.53 -14.08
C LEU A 75 -7.82 -2.14 -14.39
N VAL A 76 -7.56 -1.10 -15.18
CA VAL A 76 -6.20 -0.56 -15.40
C VAL A 76 -5.56 -0.16 -14.06
N VAL A 77 -6.33 0.41 -13.12
CA VAL A 77 -5.84 0.81 -11.80
C VAL A 77 -5.90 -0.35 -10.81
N ALA A 78 -7.08 -0.95 -10.64
CA ALA A 78 -7.32 -2.00 -9.65
C ALA A 78 -6.57 -3.29 -9.96
N GLY A 79 -6.40 -3.64 -11.25
CA GLY A 79 -5.65 -4.81 -11.68
C GLY A 79 -4.19 -4.78 -11.24
N TYR A 80 -3.53 -3.63 -11.35
CA TYR A 80 -2.18 -3.43 -10.80
C TYR A 80 -2.16 -3.62 -9.29
N GLY A 81 -3.03 -2.92 -8.56
CA GLY A 81 -3.08 -2.97 -7.09
C GLY A 81 -3.38 -4.38 -6.55
N THR A 82 -4.29 -5.10 -7.22
CA THR A 82 -4.65 -6.48 -6.90
C THR A 82 -3.47 -7.44 -7.09
N ALA A 83 -2.85 -7.39 -8.26
CA ALA A 83 -1.68 -8.21 -8.59
C ALA A 83 -0.50 -7.91 -7.64
N TYR A 84 -0.32 -6.65 -7.30
CA TYR A 84 0.65 -6.20 -6.32
C TYR A 84 0.36 -6.79 -4.93
N ALA A 85 -0.85 -6.63 -4.41
CA ALA A 85 -1.23 -7.14 -3.10
C ALA A 85 -1.06 -8.67 -2.99
N LEU A 86 -1.48 -9.38 -4.05
CA LEU A 86 -1.36 -10.84 -4.15
C LEU A 86 0.09 -11.32 -4.08
N MET A 87 0.97 -10.69 -4.86
CA MET A 87 2.36 -11.14 -5.00
C MET A 87 3.26 -10.63 -3.88
N LEU A 88 2.85 -9.62 -3.10
CA LEU A 88 3.71 -8.96 -2.12
C LEU A 88 4.23 -9.91 -1.04
N VAL A 89 3.35 -10.76 -0.49
CA VAL A 89 3.74 -11.73 0.55
C VAL A 89 4.62 -12.84 -0.01
N ILE A 90 4.29 -13.30 -1.23
CA ILE A 90 5.11 -14.29 -1.96
C ILE A 90 6.49 -13.71 -2.27
N GLY A 91 6.52 -12.47 -2.77
CA GLY A 91 7.74 -11.75 -3.11
C GLY A 91 8.71 -11.65 -1.93
N GLY A 92 8.18 -11.39 -0.72
CA GLY A 92 8.97 -11.38 0.51
C GLY A 92 9.65 -12.73 0.79
N ARG A 93 8.89 -13.82 0.72
CA ARG A 93 9.40 -15.18 0.96
C ARG A 93 10.37 -15.67 -0.11
N LEU A 94 10.07 -15.37 -1.38
CA LEU A 94 10.99 -15.66 -2.47
C LEU A 94 12.31 -14.92 -2.30
N GLY A 95 12.28 -13.68 -1.81
CA GLY A 95 13.49 -12.92 -1.49
C GLY A 95 14.33 -13.55 -0.39
N ASP A 96 13.71 -14.11 0.64
CA ASP A 96 14.43 -14.83 1.68
C ASP A 96 15.01 -16.17 1.18
N ALA A 97 14.32 -16.87 0.27
CA ALA A 97 14.77 -18.16 -0.28
C ALA A 97 15.83 -18.00 -1.38
N ILE A 98 15.59 -17.13 -2.37
CA ILE A 98 16.45 -16.98 -3.57
C ILE A 98 17.56 -15.94 -3.33
N GLY A 99 17.31 -14.97 -2.42
CA GLY A 99 18.19 -13.85 -2.10
C GLY A 99 17.55 -12.51 -2.46
N ARG A 100 17.60 -11.58 -1.50
CA ARG A 100 16.92 -10.26 -1.57
C ARG A 100 17.38 -9.43 -2.77
N HIS A 101 18.68 -9.39 -3.01
CA HIS A 101 19.26 -8.68 -4.16
C HIS A 101 18.76 -9.22 -5.50
N ARG A 102 18.74 -10.55 -5.69
CA ARG A 102 18.26 -11.18 -6.93
C ARG A 102 16.77 -10.90 -7.14
N MET A 103 15.98 -10.99 -6.07
CA MET A 103 14.55 -10.75 -6.13
C MET A 103 14.21 -9.29 -6.41
N PHE A 104 14.97 -8.35 -5.81
CA PHE A 104 14.87 -6.92 -6.13
C PHE A 104 15.17 -6.64 -7.61
N VAL A 105 16.30 -7.19 -8.14
CA VAL A 105 16.65 -7.04 -9.55
C VAL A 105 15.58 -7.63 -10.46
N ALA A 106 15.10 -8.85 -10.19
CA ALA A 106 14.03 -9.48 -10.98
C ALA A 106 12.75 -8.63 -10.98
N GLY A 107 12.35 -8.10 -9.82
CA GLY A 107 11.21 -7.20 -9.69
C GLY A 107 11.37 -5.91 -10.50
N ILE A 108 12.53 -5.24 -10.43
CA ILE A 108 12.76 -4.01 -11.20
C ILE A 108 12.86 -4.29 -12.71
N VAL A 109 13.46 -5.41 -13.14
CA VAL A 109 13.46 -5.82 -14.55
C VAL A 109 12.04 -6.03 -15.06
N GLY A 110 11.25 -6.84 -14.34
CA GLY A 110 9.87 -7.11 -14.71
C GLY A 110 9.02 -5.83 -14.73
N PHE A 111 9.18 -4.95 -13.73
CA PHE A 111 8.51 -3.65 -13.66
C PHE A 111 8.88 -2.74 -14.85
N THR A 112 10.16 -2.67 -15.20
CA THR A 112 10.63 -1.84 -16.32
C THR A 112 10.10 -2.35 -17.66
N LEU A 113 10.14 -3.67 -17.86
CA LEU A 113 9.60 -4.29 -19.10
C LEU A 113 8.09 -4.14 -19.21
N SER A 114 7.35 -4.35 -18.12
CA SER A 114 5.90 -4.16 -18.14
C SER A 114 5.51 -2.69 -18.26
N SER A 115 6.29 -1.75 -17.72
CA SER A 115 6.12 -0.31 -17.98
C SER A 115 6.30 0.03 -19.47
N LEU A 116 7.30 -0.57 -20.11
CA LEU A 116 7.47 -0.42 -21.55
C LEU A 116 6.26 -0.98 -22.30
N LEU A 117 5.77 -2.17 -21.94
CA LEU A 117 4.58 -2.78 -22.55
C LEU A 117 3.33 -1.92 -22.33
N CYS A 118 3.13 -1.33 -21.17
CA CYS A 118 2.06 -0.36 -20.95
C CYS A 118 2.19 0.84 -21.88
N GLY A 119 3.39 1.41 -22.01
CA GLY A 119 3.64 2.58 -22.87
C GLY A 119 3.46 2.34 -24.38
N VAL A 120 3.54 1.08 -24.84
CA VAL A 120 3.32 0.70 -26.24
C VAL A 120 2.03 -0.08 -26.47
N ALA A 121 1.16 -0.18 -25.47
CA ALA A 121 -0.08 -0.95 -25.57
C ALA A 121 -0.99 -0.46 -26.72
N PRO A 122 -1.41 -1.33 -27.64
CA PRO A 122 -2.26 -0.96 -28.77
C PRO A 122 -3.74 -0.85 -28.39
N ASN A 123 -4.18 -1.52 -27.34
CA ASN A 123 -5.56 -1.55 -26.85
C ASN A 123 -5.60 -1.70 -25.33
N VAL A 124 -6.78 -1.56 -24.74
CA VAL A 124 -6.99 -1.59 -23.29
C VAL A 124 -6.73 -2.96 -22.69
N ASP A 125 -7.00 -4.07 -23.40
CA ASP A 125 -6.79 -5.42 -22.87
C ASP A 125 -5.31 -5.71 -22.67
N VAL A 126 -4.47 -5.33 -23.64
CA VAL A 126 -3.00 -5.43 -23.52
C VAL A 126 -2.50 -4.53 -22.40
N LEU A 127 -3.07 -3.33 -22.24
CA LEU A 127 -2.72 -2.42 -21.16
C LEU A 127 -3.06 -3.06 -19.80
N ILE A 128 -4.25 -3.62 -19.62
CA ILE A 128 -4.67 -4.31 -18.37
C ILE A 128 -3.73 -5.48 -18.07
N ALA A 129 -3.42 -6.33 -19.06
CA ALA A 129 -2.50 -7.44 -18.89
C ALA A 129 -1.09 -6.98 -18.49
N ALA A 130 -0.58 -5.92 -19.12
CA ALA A 130 0.70 -5.31 -18.78
C ALA A 130 0.69 -4.69 -17.37
N ARG A 131 -0.42 -4.08 -16.95
CA ARG A 131 -0.62 -3.53 -15.59
C ARG A 131 -0.60 -4.63 -14.53
N ILE A 132 -1.23 -5.77 -14.79
CA ILE A 132 -1.18 -6.94 -13.90
C ILE A 132 0.27 -7.43 -13.77
N ALA A 133 0.99 -7.60 -14.89
CA ALA A 133 2.39 -8.01 -14.87
C ALA A 133 3.29 -7.01 -14.14
N GLN A 134 2.99 -5.71 -14.28
CA GLN A 134 3.69 -4.61 -13.60
C GLN A 134 3.45 -4.66 -12.08
N GLY A 135 2.22 -4.90 -11.63
CA GLY A 135 1.88 -5.07 -10.21
C GLY A 135 2.58 -6.28 -9.57
N LEU A 136 2.58 -7.44 -10.25
CA LEU A 136 3.32 -8.62 -9.81
C LEU A 136 4.81 -8.32 -9.64
N SER A 137 5.42 -7.64 -10.62
CA SER A 137 6.83 -7.30 -10.62
C SER A 137 7.19 -6.29 -9.52
N ALA A 138 6.35 -5.29 -9.31
CA ALA A 138 6.49 -4.30 -8.24
C ALA A 138 6.50 -4.97 -6.86
N ALA A 139 5.60 -5.93 -6.64
CA ALA A 139 5.49 -6.68 -5.39
C ALA A 139 6.70 -7.59 -5.11
N MET A 140 7.42 -8.00 -6.13
CA MET A 140 8.68 -8.73 -5.97
C MET A 140 9.81 -7.85 -5.41
N SER A 141 9.87 -6.59 -5.78
CA SER A 141 10.95 -5.67 -5.39
C SER A 141 10.73 -5.03 -4.01
N GLN A 142 9.50 -4.65 -3.66
CA GLN A 142 9.19 -3.86 -2.47
C GLN A 142 9.61 -4.46 -1.12
N PRO A 143 9.31 -5.73 -0.79
CA PRO A 143 9.71 -6.32 0.48
C PRO A 143 11.22 -6.38 0.66
N GLN A 144 11.96 -6.46 -0.47
CA GLN A 144 13.42 -6.61 -0.46
C GLN A 144 14.10 -5.34 0.06
N VAL A 145 13.48 -4.17 -0.14
CA VAL A 145 14.01 -2.88 0.32
C VAL A 145 14.06 -2.84 1.85
N LEU A 146 12.93 -3.07 2.52
CA LEU A 146 12.87 -3.09 3.98
C LEU A 146 13.71 -4.23 4.58
N ALA A 147 13.68 -5.41 3.97
CA ALA A 147 14.46 -6.56 4.40
C ALA A 147 15.98 -6.28 4.27
N THR A 148 16.42 -5.56 3.23
CA THR A 148 17.81 -5.15 3.08
C THR A 148 18.20 -4.11 4.14
N PHE A 149 17.33 -3.12 4.44
CA PHE A 149 17.59 -2.15 5.51
C PHE A 149 17.76 -2.84 6.87
N GLN A 150 16.90 -3.81 7.18
CA GLN A 150 16.98 -4.58 8.43
C GLN A 150 18.27 -5.42 8.52
N ALA A 151 18.76 -5.96 7.39
CA ALA A 151 19.94 -6.80 7.35
C ALA A 151 21.28 -6.03 7.34
N THR A 152 21.27 -4.77 6.89
CA THR A 152 22.51 -4.03 6.60
C THR A 152 22.69 -2.74 7.39
N LEU A 153 21.63 -2.29 8.10
CA LEU A 153 21.65 -1.04 8.87
C LEU A 153 21.30 -1.29 10.33
N ASP A 154 21.98 -0.60 11.23
CA ASP A 154 21.75 -0.70 12.67
C ASP A 154 21.30 0.63 13.28
N GLY A 155 20.65 0.55 14.44
CA GLY A 155 20.29 1.68 15.31
C GLY A 155 19.63 2.84 14.57
N GLY A 156 20.13 4.05 14.77
CA GLY A 156 19.57 5.28 14.19
C GLY A 156 19.59 5.32 12.65
N LYS A 157 20.55 4.66 11.99
CA LYS A 157 20.60 4.59 10.52
C LYS A 157 19.43 3.79 9.97
N ARG A 158 19.12 2.64 10.58
CA ARG A 158 17.97 1.81 10.22
C ARG A 158 16.65 2.57 10.42
N THR A 159 16.48 3.20 11.58
CA THR A 159 15.28 4.01 11.87
C THR A 159 15.09 5.12 10.84
N ARG A 160 16.16 5.82 10.47
CA ARG A 160 16.11 6.89 9.45
C ARG A 160 15.76 6.34 8.06
N ALA A 161 16.33 5.21 7.65
CA ALA A 161 16.03 4.57 6.36
C ALA A 161 14.56 4.14 6.26
N ILE A 162 14.01 3.54 7.33
CA ILE A 162 12.60 3.14 7.40
C ILE A 162 11.68 4.37 7.39
N ALA A 163 12.04 5.45 8.08
CA ALA A 163 11.28 6.69 8.07
C ALA A 163 11.26 7.34 6.67
N LEU A 164 12.40 7.34 5.95
CA LEU A 164 12.48 7.81 4.57
C LEU A 164 11.60 6.94 3.64
N TYR A 165 11.64 5.63 3.79
CA TYR A 165 10.78 4.71 3.04
C TYR A 165 9.29 5.00 3.29
N ALA A 166 8.89 5.17 4.53
CA ALA A 166 7.50 5.47 4.88
C ALA A 166 7.00 6.81 4.31
N SER A 167 7.88 7.84 4.31
CA SER A 167 7.52 9.17 3.76
C SER A 167 7.40 9.18 2.23
N MET A 168 8.05 8.23 1.54
CA MET A 168 8.00 8.13 0.07
C MET A 168 6.59 7.87 -0.47
N GLY A 169 5.75 7.14 0.26
CA GLY A 169 4.40 6.82 -0.19
C GLY A 169 3.56 8.08 -0.50
N GLY A 170 3.60 9.07 0.39
CA GLY A 170 2.88 10.33 0.20
C GLY A 170 3.51 11.21 -0.90
N ILE A 171 4.84 11.27 -0.93
CA ILE A 171 5.57 12.01 -1.98
C ILE A 171 5.27 11.41 -3.35
N ALA A 172 5.33 10.07 -3.47
CA ALA A 172 5.08 9.37 -4.72
C ALA A 172 3.64 9.54 -5.22
N ALA A 173 2.66 9.50 -4.30
CA ALA A 173 1.26 9.74 -4.65
C ALA A 173 1.06 11.11 -5.27
N SER A 174 1.71 12.10 -4.72
CA SER A 174 1.60 13.50 -5.10
C SER A 174 2.36 13.83 -6.37
N LEU A 175 3.63 13.42 -6.42
CA LEU A 175 4.43 13.57 -7.63
C LEU A 175 3.85 12.77 -8.79
N GLY A 176 3.22 11.61 -8.52
CA GLY A 176 2.54 10.81 -9.53
C GLY A 176 1.43 11.59 -10.22
N GLN A 177 0.54 12.19 -9.45
CA GLN A 177 -0.55 13.01 -10.00
C GLN A 177 -0.02 14.23 -10.78
N LEU A 178 0.92 14.99 -10.20
CA LEU A 178 1.50 16.16 -10.86
C LEU A 178 2.27 15.79 -12.13
N LEU A 179 3.17 14.80 -12.03
CA LEU A 179 3.98 14.34 -13.16
C LEU A 179 3.09 13.75 -14.26
N GLY A 180 2.03 13.01 -13.89
CA GLY A 180 1.04 12.50 -14.80
C GLY A 180 0.36 13.62 -15.58
N GLY A 181 -0.09 14.66 -14.88
CA GLY A 181 -0.68 15.85 -15.50
C GLY A 181 0.26 16.56 -16.46
N VAL A 182 1.52 16.76 -16.07
CA VAL A 182 2.55 17.38 -16.93
C VAL A 182 2.82 16.53 -18.18
N LEU A 183 3.01 15.21 -18.03
CA LEU A 183 3.35 14.33 -19.15
C LEU A 183 2.20 14.17 -20.14
N VAL A 184 0.96 14.06 -19.67
CA VAL A 184 -0.23 14.00 -20.53
C VAL A 184 -0.45 15.32 -21.25
N HIS A 185 -0.30 16.45 -20.55
CA HIS A 185 -0.47 17.79 -21.14
C HIS A 185 0.61 18.11 -22.19
N ALA A 186 1.85 17.69 -21.92
CA ALA A 186 2.98 17.93 -22.82
C ALA A 186 2.88 17.17 -24.14
N ASP A 187 2.04 16.12 -24.22
CA ASP A 187 1.83 15.26 -25.39
C ASP A 187 3.12 14.97 -26.16
N ILE A 188 4.15 14.51 -25.46
CA ILE A 188 5.50 14.31 -25.98
C ILE A 188 5.46 13.41 -27.23
N ALA A 189 5.84 13.95 -28.36
CA ALA A 189 5.87 13.28 -29.66
C ALA A 189 4.51 12.69 -30.12
N GLY A 190 3.38 13.25 -29.66
CA GLY A 190 2.04 12.74 -29.99
C GLY A 190 1.69 11.41 -29.32
N LEU A 191 2.42 11.06 -28.27
CA LEU A 191 2.23 9.79 -27.54
C LEU A 191 1.10 9.83 -26.50
N SER A 192 0.44 10.99 -26.33
CA SER A 192 -0.71 11.17 -25.46
C SER A 192 -0.38 10.76 -23.99
N TRP A 193 -1.07 9.80 -23.41
CA TRP A 193 -0.86 9.29 -22.05
C TRP A 193 0.34 8.35 -21.89
N ARG A 194 0.87 7.78 -22.97
CA ARG A 194 1.92 6.74 -22.93
C ARG A 194 3.19 7.14 -22.21
N PRO A 195 3.65 8.42 -22.25
CA PRO A 195 4.84 8.87 -21.49
C PRO A 195 4.78 8.63 -19.98
N ILE A 196 3.58 8.53 -19.36
CA ILE A 196 3.46 8.25 -17.93
C ILE A 196 4.06 6.88 -17.54
N PHE A 197 4.03 5.90 -18.44
CA PHE A 197 4.66 4.59 -18.26
C PHE A 197 6.10 4.59 -18.75
N LEU A 198 6.38 5.23 -19.87
CA LEU A 198 7.71 5.26 -20.49
C LEU A 198 8.74 5.96 -19.60
N VAL A 199 8.34 6.91 -18.74
CA VAL A 199 9.23 7.59 -17.79
C VAL A 199 9.86 6.62 -16.78
N ASN A 200 9.19 5.51 -16.48
CA ASN A 200 9.71 4.48 -15.58
C ASN A 200 10.89 3.71 -16.20
N VAL A 201 10.98 3.65 -17.53
CA VAL A 201 11.98 2.84 -18.23
C VAL A 201 13.41 3.36 -17.99
N PRO A 202 13.76 4.63 -18.27
CA PRO A 202 15.10 5.14 -18.01
C PRO A 202 15.45 5.09 -16.51
N ILE A 203 14.49 5.35 -15.62
CA ILE A 203 14.74 5.29 -14.17
C ILE A 203 14.98 3.84 -13.73
N GLY A 204 14.18 2.88 -14.22
CA GLY A 204 14.36 1.47 -13.93
C GLY A 204 15.73 0.94 -14.41
N ILE A 205 16.16 1.33 -15.62
CA ILE A 205 17.50 0.99 -16.14
C ILE A 205 18.59 1.58 -15.23
N ALA A 206 18.47 2.83 -14.80
CA ALA A 206 19.44 3.46 -13.90
C ALA A 206 19.49 2.74 -12.54
N VAL A 207 18.33 2.41 -11.94
CA VAL A 207 18.26 1.61 -10.70
C VAL A 207 18.94 0.26 -10.89
N LEU A 208 18.71 -0.45 -11.99
CA LEU A 208 19.33 -1.75 -12.28
C LEU A 208 20.85 -1.65 -12.42
N ALA A 209 21.35 -0.65 -13.15
CA ALA A 209 22.78 -0.43 -13.33
C ALA A 209 23.49 -0.17 -12.00
N LEU A 210 22.89 0.69 -11.15
CA LEU A 210 23.45 1.05 -9.86
C LEU A 210 23.29 -0.06 -8.80
N THR A 211 22.22 -0.86 -8.88
CA THR A 211 21.97 -1.95 -7.94
C THR A 211 23.13 -2.95 -7.90
N ARG A 212 23.67 -3.34 -9.06
CA ARG A 212 24.77 -4.28 -9.17
C ARG A 212 26.02 -3.84 -8.39
N ARG A 213 26.25 -2.54 -8.29
CA ARG A 213 27.47 -1.97 -7.67
C ARG A 213 27.26 -1.57 -6.21
N TYR A 214 26.10 -1.09 -5.84
CA TYR A 214 25.88 -0.40 -4.56
C TYR A 214 24.94 -1.12 -3.59
N VAL A 215 24.17 -2.12 -4.05
CA VAL A 215 23.26 -2.87 -3.17
C VAL A 215 23.89 -4.23 -2.83
N PRO A 216 24.17 -4.51 -1.53
CA PRO A 216 24.79 -5.75 -1.12
C PRO A 216 23.88 -6.95 -1.33
N ALA A 217 24.47 -8.09 -1.68
CA ALA A 217 23.75 -9.35 -1.74
C ALA A 217 23.49 -9.88 -0.31
N THR A 218 22.24 -9.85 0.12
CA THR A 218 21.82 -10.37 1.42
C THR A 218 20.85 -11.55 1.25
N ARG A 219 20.91 -12.48 2.18
CA ARG A 219 20.01 -13.64 2.29
C ARG A 219 19.50 -13.76 3.72
N SER A 220 18.34 -14.37 3.90
CA SER A 220 17.88 -14.78 5.22
C SER A 220 18.70 -15.99 5.69
N PRO A 221 19.18 -16.02 6.94
CA PRO A 221 19.80 -17.21 7.50
C PRO A 221 18.79 -18.37 7.69
N HIS A 222 17.50 -18.04 7.82
CA HIS A 222 16.40 -19.00 7.99
C HIS A 222 15.30 -18.69 6.97
N PRO A 223 15.40 -19.19 5.72
CA PRO A 223 14.39 -18.92 4.70
C PRO A 223 13.08 -19.60 5.07
N ALA A 224 12.00 -18.83 5.13
CA ALA A 224 10.67 -19.36 5.33
C ALA A 224 10.19 -20.12 4.08
N SER A 225 9.52 -21.26 4.26
CA SER A 225 8.89 -21.98 3.15
C SER A 225 7.76 -21.17 2.52
N VAL A 226 7.57 -21.31 1.21
CA VAL A 226 6.44 -20.67 0.51
C VAL A 226 5.16 -21.45 0.86
N ASP A 227 4.19 -20.77 1.46
CA ASP A 227 2.86 -21.31 1.70
C ASP A 227 2.01 -21.16 0.44
N LEU A 228 2.11 -22.14 -0.45
CA LEU A 228 1.36 -22.15 -1.71
C LEU A 228 -0.16 -22.22 -1.50
N PRO A 229 -0.71 -23.09 -0.59
CA PRO A 229 -2.14 -23.14 -0.33
C PRO A 229 -2.72 -21.81 0.17
N GLY A 230 -2.09 -21.17 1.17
CA GLY A 230 -2.51 -19.86 1.69
C GLY A 230 -2.47 -18.78 0.61
N THR A 231 -1.43 -18.80 -0.23
CA THR A 231 -1.27 -17.87 -1.35
C THR A 231 -2.37 -18.00 -2.40
N VAL A 232 -2.67 -19.23 -2.83
CA VAL A 232 -3.72 -19.49 -3.83
C VAL A 232 -5.09 -19.09 -3.29
N LEU A 233 -5.40 -19.41 -2.03
CA LEU A 233 -6.66 -19.04 -1.41
C LEU A 233 -6.79 -17.52 -1.25
N LEU A 234 -5.73 -16.81 -0.89
CA LEU A 234 -5.70 -15.35 -0.85
C LEU A 234 -5.98 -14.77 -2.24
N GLY A 235 -5.33 -15.31 -3.27
CA GLY A 235 -5.54 -14.89 -4.66
C GLY A 235 -6.98 -15.07 -5.12
N ILE A 236 -7.55 -16.24 -4.88
CA ILE A 236 -8.95 -16.52 -5.19
C ILE A 236 -9.87 -15.54 -4.44
N ALA A 237 -9.64 -15.33 -3.14
CA ALA A 237 -10.47 -14.43 -2.32
C ALA A 237 -10.43 -13.00 -2.86
N ILE A 238 -9.26 -12.48 -3.22
CA ILE A 238 -9.11 -11.11 -3.73
C ILE A 238 -9.72 -10.97 -5.12
N VAL A 239 -9.41 -11.85 -6.06
CA VAL A 239 -9.92 -11.78 -7.45
C VAL A 239 -11.44 -11.96 -7.46
N ALA A 240 -11.96 -12.95 -6.72
CA ALA A 240 -13.39 -13.20 -6.60
C ALA A 240 -14.15 -12.11 -5.85
N LEU A 241 -13.48 -11.20 -5.15
CA LEU A 241 -14.08 -9.99 -4.57
C LEU A 241 -14.05 -8.82 -5.56
N LEU A 242 -12.92 -8.60 -6.23
CA LEU A 242 -12.73 -7.41 -7.07
C LEU A 242 -13.54 -7.48 -8.38
N VAL A 243 -13.58 -8.63 -9.04
CA VAL A 243 -14.35 -8.80 -10.29
C VAL A 243 -15.82 -8.43 -10.11
N PRO A 244 -16.56 -8.92 -9.09
CA PRO A 244 -17.91 -8.45 -8.82
C PRO A 244 -18.05 -6.95 -8.60
N LEU A 245 -17.10 -6.33 -7.91
CA LEU A 245 -17.16 -4.90 -7.58
C LEU A 245 -16.94 -4.02 -8.81
N THR A 246 -16.08 -4.45 -9.76
CA THR A 246 -15.82 -3.70 -11.00
C THR A 246 -16.86 -3.98 -12.08
N GLU A 247 -17.19 -5.25 -12.32
CA GLU A 247 -18.02 -5.68 -13.46
C GLU A 247 -19.51 -5.85 -13.12
N GLY A 248 -19.86 -6.03 -11.85
CA GLY A 248 -21.20 -6.39 -11.43
C GLY A 248 -22.27 -5.43 -11.92
N ARG A 249 -22.00 -4.13 -11.87
CA ARG A 249 -22.92 -3.09 -12.34
C ARG A 249 -23.16 -3.16 -13.87
N VAL A 250 -22.09 -3.25 -14.64
CA VAL A 250 -22.12 -3.25 -16.10
C VAL A 250 -22.82 -4.49 -16.62
N LEU A 251 -22.60 -5.62 -15.96
CA LEU A 251 -23.23 -6.89 -16.28
C LEU A 251 -24.63 -7.07 -15.65
N HIS A 252 -25.17 -6.04 -14.98
CA HIS A 252 -26.49 -6.08 -14.32
C HIS A 252 -26.62 -7.20 -13.28
N TRP A 253 -25.54 -7.48 -12.54
CA TRP A 253 -25.51 -8.43 -11.43
C TRP A 253 -26.02 -9.83 -11.76
N PRO A 254 -25.54 -10.54 -12.78
CA PRO A 254 -25.95 -11.90 -13.08
C PRO A 254 -25.58 -12.85 -11.93
N VAL A 255 -26.24 -14.00 -11.86
CA VAL A 255 -26.10 -14.96 -10.75
C VAL A 255 -24.63 -15.38 -10.49
N TRP A 256 -23.83 -15.53 -11.55
CA TRP A 256 -22.41 -15.92 -11.38
C TRP A 256 -21.58 -14.86 -10.64
N ILE A 257 -21.93 -13.59 -10.71
CA ILE A 257 -21.28 -12.50 -9.93
C ILE A 257 -21.53 -12.70 -8.43
N TRP A 258 -22.75 -13.06 -8.02
CA TRP A 258 -23.04 -13.39 -6.63
C TRP A 258 -22.32 -14.67 -6.18
N LEU A 259 -22.18 -15.65 -7.08
CA LEU A 259 -21.39 -16.86 -6.82
C LEU A 259 -19.91 -16.53 -6.61
N LEU A 260 -19.31 -15.58 -7.35
CA LEU A 260 -17.95 -15.12 -7.10
C LEU A 260 -17.80 -14.47 -5.72
N LEU A 261 -18.77 -13.64 -5.27
CA LEU A 261 -18.74 -13.09 -3.91
C LEU A 261 -18.79 -14.21 -2.85
N ALA A 262 -19.61 -15.22 -3.07
CA ALA A 262 -19.64 -16.39 -2.19
C ALA A 262 -18.30 -17.16 -2.21
N VAL A 263 -17.71 -17.36 -3.39
CA VAL A 263 -16.38 -17.96 -3.55
C VAL A 263 -15.32 -17.16 -2.80
N SER A 264 -15.35 -15.82 -2.88
CA SER A 264 -14.45 -14.95 -2.12
C SER A 264 -14.55 -15.20 -0.62
N ALA A 265 -15.77 -15.21 -0.08
CA ALA A 265 -16.01 -15.45 1.35
C ALA A 265 -15.54 -16.84 1.79
N VAL A 266 -15.83 -17.88 0.98
CA VAL A 266 -15.39 -19.27 1.24
C VAL A 266 -13.86 -19.38 1.17
N ALA A 267 -13.22 -18.79 0.17
CA ALA A 267 -11.77 -18.82 0.02
C ALA A 267 -11.06 -18.08 1.18
N ALA A 268 -11.61 -16.94 1.62
CA ALA A 268 -11.09 -16.22 2.79
C ALA A 268 -11.23 -17.05 4.08
N ALA A 269 -12.37 -17.71 4.30
CA ALA A 269 -12.58 -18.61 5.43
C ALA A 269 -11.66 -19.84 5.37
N ALA A 270 -11.53 -20.45 4.20
CA ALA A 270 -10.63 -21.58 3.97
C ALA A 270 -9.16 -21.18 4.21
N MET A 271 -8.74 -19.99 3.76
CA MET A 271 -7.43 -19.44 4.04
C MET A 271 -7.17 -19.38 5.55
N VAL A 272 -8.08 -18.81 6.34
CA VAL A 272 -7.93 -18.71 7.80
C VAL A 272 -7.80 -20.09 8.42
N LEU A 273 -8.55 -21.10 7.95
CA LEU A 273 -8.47 -22.48 8.44
C LEU A 273 -7.14 -23.14 8.08
N VAL A 274 -6.66 -22.98 6.85
CA VAL A 274 -5.37 -23.51 6.38
C VAL A 274 -4.22 -22.90 7.17
N GLU A 275 -4.21 -21.58 7.33
CA GLU A 275 -3.21 -20.84 8.09
C GLU A 275 -3.16 -21.27 9.57
N ARG A 276 -4.33 -21.44 10.21
CA ARG A 276 -4.42 -21.97 11.58
C ARG A 276 -3.87 -23.40 11.69
N ARG A 277 -4.13 -24.26 10.70
CA ARG A 277 -3.60 -25.63 10.67
C ARG A 277 -2.10 -25.62 10.45
N ALA A 278 -1.59 -24.78 9.53
CA ALA A 278 -0.16 -24.65 9.27
C ALA A 278 0.57 -24.16 10.54
N GLU A 279 0.05 -23.15 11.24
CA GLU A 279 0.64 -22.62 12.47
C GLU A 279 0.67 -23.68 13.59
N ARG A 280 -0.43 -24.43 13.79
CA ARG A 280 -0.49 -25.53 14.78
C ARG A 280 0.47 -26.68 14.44
N ALA A 281 0.75 -26.90 13.16
CA ALA A 281 1.70 -27.91 12.70
C ALA A 281 3.17 -27.41 12.72
N GLY A 282 3.45 -26.24 13.31
CA GLY A 282 4.78 -25.65 13.38
C GLY A 282 5.33 -25.17 12.04
N ARG A 283 4.50 -25.09 10.99
CA ARG A 283 4.86 -24.50 9.71
C ARG A 283 4.69 -22.99 9.77
N THR A 284 5.41 -22.26 8.92
CA THR A 284 5.28 -20.80 8.81
C THR A 284 4.14 -20.45 7.86
N PRO A 285 2.96 -20.05 8.35
CA PRO A 285 1.83 -19.66 7.51
C PRO A 285 2.12 -18.36 6.75
N LEU A 286 1.36 -18.08 5.69
CA LEU A 286 1.48 -16.86 4.89
C LEU A 286 1.22 -15.62 5.75
N VAL A 287 0.10 -15.64 6.44
CA VAL A 287 -0.33 -14.62 7.40
C VAL A 287 -0.60 -15.31 8.73
N PRO A 288 0.38 -15.33 9.68
CA PRO A 288 0.20 -16.03 10.95
C PRO A 288 -1.06 -15.54 11.68
N PRO A 289 -2.04 -16.41 11.97
CA PRO A 289 -3.23 -16.04 12.73
C PRO A 289 -2.91 -15.50 14.12
N SER A 290 -1.85 -16.01 14.76
CA SER A 290 -1.35 -15.46 16.04
C SER A 290 -0.92 -14.01 15.92
N LEU A 291 -0.30 -13.63 14.80
CA LEU A 291 0.13 -12.26 14.53
C LEU A 291 -1.07 -11.33 14.32
N VAL A 292 -2.05 -11.73 13.49
CA VAL A 292 -3.29 -10.97 13.27
C VAL A 292 -4.14 -10.90 14.55
N GLY A 293 -4.01 -11.92 15.42
CA GLY A 293 -4.66 -11.97 16.72
C GLY A 293 -4.15 -10.94 17.74
N LEU A 294 -2.95 -10.38 17.54
CA LEU A 294 -2.44 -9.31 18.41
C LEU A 294 -3.40 -8.12 18.45
N ARG A 295 -3.56 -7.52 19.62
CA ARG A 295 -4.53 -6.43 19.81
C ARG A 295 -4.22 -5.22 18.92
N SER A 296 -2.95 -4.83 18.81
CA SER A 296 -2.50 -3.73 17.96
C SER A 296 -2.77 -4.02 16.48
N MET A 297 -2.39 -5.21 16.00
CA MET A 297 -2.59 -5.63 14.62
C MET A 297 -4.08 -5.68 14.26
N ARG A 298 -4.89 -6.45 15.00
CA ARG A 298 -6.31 -6.63 14.71
C ARG A 298 -7.08 -5.31 14.72
N ARG A 299 -6.92 -4.49 15.78
CA ARG A 299 -7.60 -3.19 15.88
C ARG A 299 -7.05 -2.20 14.86
N GLY A 300 -5.73 -2.18 14.68
CA GLY A 300 -5.11 -1.29 13.71
C GLY A 300 -5.53 -1.61 12.28
N LEU A 301 -5.54 -2.89 11.86
CA LEU A 301 -5.99 -3.29 10.53
C LEU A 301 -7.47 -2.96 10.30
N SER A 302 -8.35 -3.18 11.29
CA SER A 302 -9.79 -2.90 11.13
C SER A 302 -10.10 -1.42 10.86
N ILE A 303 -9.24 -0.50 11.28
CA ILE A 303 -9.39 0.94 11.02
C ILE A 303 -8.56 1.41 9.83
N ALA A 304 -7.42 0.77 9.55
CA ALA A 304 -6.58 1.13 8.42
C ALA A 304 -7.19 0.70 7.07
N ILE A 305 -7.89 -0.43 7.00
CA ILE A 305 -8.56 -0.91 5.78
C ILE A 305 -9.51 0.16 5.21
N PRO A 306 -10.55 0.63 5.93
CA PRO A 306 -11.47 1.63 5.38
C PRO A 306 -10.77 2.97 5.09
N PHE A 307 -9.74 3.34 5.85
CA PHE A 307 -8.93 4.53 5.57
C PHE A 307 -8.24 4.45 4.21
N PHE A 308 -7.53 3.34 3.90
CA PHE A 308 -6.85 3.17 2.62
C PHE A 308 -7.82 2.96 1.45
N MET A 309 -8.98 2.32 1.68
CA MET A 309 -10.06 2.26 0.68
C MET A 309 -10.55 3.67 0.32
N GLY A 310 -10.83 4.51 1.33
CA GLY A 310 -11.22 5.90 1.12
C GLY A 310 -10.17 6.67 0.31
N PHE A 311 -8.89 6.46 0.61
CA PHE A 311 -7.80 7.15 -0.09
C PHE A 311 -7.68 6.72 -1.57
N GLY A 312 -7.68 5.42 -1.85
CA GLY A 312 -7.64 4.91 -3.22
C GLY A 312 -8.81 5.39 -4.07
N GLY A 313 -10.03 5.29 -3.52
CA GLY A 313 -11.24 5.78 -4.17
C GLY A 313 -11.23 7.29 -4.40
N PHE A 314 -10.77 8.08 -3.42
CA PHE A 314 -10.65 9.54 -3.54
C PHE A 314 -9.73 9.97 -4.69
N MET A 315 -8.55 9.38 -4.80
CA MET A 315 -7.60 9.72 -5.87
C MET A 315 -8.18 9.48 -7.26
N PHE A 316 -8.91 8.37 -7.43
CA PHE A 316 -9.60 8.04 -8.67
C PHE A 316 -10.75 9.02 -8.96
N VAL A 317 -11.64 9.21 -8.00
CA VAL A 317 -12.85 10.04 -8.13
C VAL A 317 -12.48 11.51 -8.33
N PHE A 318 -11.47 12.02 -7.61
CA PHE A 318 -10.99 13.39 -7.73
C PHE A 318 -10.50 13.68 -9.15
N ALA A 319 -9.65 12.81 -9.71
CA ALA A 319 -9.11 12.98 -11.06
C ALA A 319 -10.23 13.01 -12.12
N LEU A 320 -11.21 12.10 -12.03
CA LEU A 320 -12.35 12.08 -12.95
C LEU A 320 -13.25 13.32 -12.80
N THR A 321 -13.48 13.77 -11.56
CA THR A 321 -14.31 14.96 -11.30
C THR A 321 -13.70 16.21 -11.90
N ILE A 322 -12.38 16.41 -11.73
CA ILE A 322 -11.69 17.59 -12.26
C ILE A 322 -11.69 17.56 -13.80
N GLN A 323 -11.40 16.41 -14.41
CA GLN A 323 -11.25 16.33 -15.86
C GLN A 323 -12.58 16.20 -16.59
N ASN A 324 -13.45 15.26 -16.18
CA ASN A 324 -14.72 15.02 -16.88
C ASN A 324 -15.86 15.88 -16.33
N GLY A 325 -15.82 16.27 -15.06
CA GLY A 325 -16.86 17.06 -14.42
C GLY A 325 -16.68 18.56 -14.58
N LEU A 326 -15.46 19.06 -14.40
CA LEU A 326 -15.12 20.49 -14.55
C LEU A 326 -14.51 20.80 -15.93
N HIS A 327 -14.29 19.77 -16.79
CA HIS A 327 -13.68 19.91 -18.11
C HIS A 327 -12.28 20.52 -18.09
N GLU A 328 -11.55 20.31 -16.98
CA GLU A 328 -10.20 20.81 -16.80
C GLU A 328 -9.17 19.84 -17.39
N SER A 329 -8.00 20.37 -17.75
CA SER A 329 -6.92 19.54 -18.29
C SER A 329 -6.33 18.57 -17.26
N ALA A 330 -5.65 17.54 -17.73
CA ALA A 330 -4.89 16.61 -16.90
C ALA A 330 -3.84 17.35 -16.02
N LEU A 331 -3.21 18.41 -16.56
CA LEU A 331 -2.28 19.24 -15.81
C LEU A 331 -2.98 19.97 -14.65
N GLN A 332 -4.14 20.55 -14.89
CA GLN A 332 -4.92 21.23 -13.86
C GLN A 332 -5.37 20.25 -12.78
N SER A 333 -5.77 19.03 -13.14
CA SER A 333 -6.06 17.96 -12.19
C SER A 333 -4.85 17.64 -11.30
N GLY A 334 -3.65 17.51 -11.87
CA GLY A 334 -2.40 17.29 -11.13
C GLY A 334 -2.02 18.48 -10.23
N VAL A 335 -2.22 19.72 -10.71
CA VAL A 335 -1.97 20.93 -9.92
C VAL A 335 -2.97 21.04 -8.77
N ALA A 336 -4.25 20.73 -9.00
CA ALA A 336 -5.30 20.82 -8.00
C ALA A 336 -5.04 19.92 -6.77
N ILE A 337 -4.44 18.73 -6.94
CA ILE A 337 -4.12 17.82 -5.82
C ILE A 337 -2.80 18.18 -5.12
N THR A 338 -1.95 19.01 -5.71
CA THR A 338 -0.62 19.38 -5.19
C THR A 338 -0.65 19.94 -3.77
N PRO A 339 -1.60 20.82 -3.37
CA PRO A 339 -1.70 21.30 -1.98
C PRO A 339 -1.87 20.17 -0.95
N MET A 340 -2.70 19.18 -1.24
CA MET A 340 -2.86 18.00 -0.39
C MET A 340 -1.55 17.25 -0.21
N ALA A 341 -0.82 17.15 -1.24
CA ALA A 341 0.45 16.49 -1.38
C ALA A 341 1.57 17.11 -0.56
N VAL A 342 1.77 18.39 -0.77
CA VAL A 342 2.75 19.19 -0.04
C VAL A 342 2.42 19.17 1.45
N ALA A 343 1.15 19.37 1.78
CA ALA A 343 0.67 19.34 3.16
C ALA A 343 0.82 17.95 3.81
N PHE A 344 0.59 16.87 3.07
CA PHE A 344 0.88 15.51 3.54
C PHE A 344 2.38 15.34 3.85
N PHE A 345 3.26 15.75 2.95
CA PHE A 345 4.70 15.66 3.18
C PHE A 345 5.11 16.46 4.43
N LEU A 346 4.72 17.74 4.50
CA LEU A 346 5.05 18.60 5.63
C LEU A 346 4.46 18.08 6.94
N GLY A 347 3.23 17.56 6.94
CA GLY A 347 2.55 16.97 8.10
C GLY A 347 3.19 15.66 8.58
N SER A 348 3.80 14.89 7.66
CA SER A 348 4.48 13.64 8.01
C SER A 348 5.78 13.85 8.80
N LEU A 349 6.44 15.00 8.64
CA LEU A 349 7.73 15.29 9.31
C LEU A 349 7.62 15.39 10.84
N PRO A 350 6.66 16.12 11.44
CA PRO A 350 6.48 16.16 12.87
C PRO A 350 5.73 14.94 13.43
N ALA A 351 5.06 14.15 12.60
CA ALA A 351 4.20 13.05 13.03
C ALA A 351 4.85 12.07 14.01
N PRO A 352 6.11 11.58 13.82
CA PRO A 352 6.74 10.68 14.76
C PRO A 352 6.94 11.29 16.17
N ARG A 353 7.26 12.60 16.24
CA ARG A 353 7.41 13.31 17.51
C ARG A 353 6.07 13.53 18.20
N LEU A 354 5.05 13.92 17.43
CA LEU A 354 3.69 14.08 17.95
C LEU A 354 3.13 12.76 18.48
N LEU A 355 3.32 11.65 17.74
CA LEU A 355 2.91 10.31 18.16
C LEU A 355 3.63 9.85 19.42
N ALA A 356 4.91 10.19 19.58
CA ALA A 356 5.65 9.87 20.82
C ALA A 356 5.12 10.65 22.03
N ARG A 357 4.56 11.86 21.85
CA ARG A 357 4.07 12.71 22.92
C ARG A 357 2.58 12.51 23.23
N TYR A 358 1.76 12.31 22.21
CA TYR A 358 0.29 12.30 22.31
C TYR A 358 -0.36 10.98 21.91
N GLY A 359 0.43 9.98 21.50
CA GLY A 359 -0.04 8.63 21.18
C GLY A 359 -1.19 8.60 20.16
N ARG A 360 -2.22 7.82 20.49
CA ARG A 360 -3.42 7.62 19.66
C ARG A 360 -4.20 8.90 19.35
N LEU A 361 -4.08 9.95 20.16
CA LEU A 361 -4.76 11.23 19.93
C LEU A 361 -4.29 11.89 18.63
N VAL A 362 -3.05 11.64 18.18
CA VAL A 362 -2.54 12.16 16.91
C VAL A 362 -3.27 11.51 15.74
N VAL A 363 -3.56 10.21 15.82
CA VAL A 363 -4.33 9.51 14.78
C VAL A 363 -5.77 10.03 14.74
N ALA A 364 -6.42 10.14 15.89
CA ALA A 364 -7.80 10.65 15.97
C ALA A 364 -7.89 12.10 15.50
N GLY A 365 -6.96 12.96 15.93
CA GLY A 365 -6.87 14.36 15.49
C GLY A 365 -6.57 14.50 14.01
N GLY A 366 -5.68 13.65 13.47
CA GLY A 366 -5.40 13.59 12.04
C GLY A 366 -6.65 13.23 11.21
N LEU A 367 -7.40 12.22 11.64
CA LEU A 367 -8.65 11.82 10.97
C LEU A 367 -9.75 12.88 11.09
N ALA A 368 -9.81 13.59 12.22
CA ALA A 368 -10.71 14.74 12.37
C ALA A 368 -10.34 15.89 11.40
N LEU A 369 -9.05 16.22 11.30
CA LEU A 369 -8.57 17.20 10.31
C LEU A 369 -8.89 16.78 8.87
N GLN A 370 -8.67 15.49 8.54
CA GLN A 370 -9.03 14.96 7.22
C GLN A 370 -10.53 15.12 6.95
N ALA A 371 -11.39 14.76 7.90
CA ALA A 371 -12.84 14.90 7.77
C ALA A 371 -13.26 16.36 7.58
N ILE A 372 -12.66 17.30 8.34
CA ILE A 372 -12.90 18.74 8.19
C ILE A 372 -12.49 19.23 6.79
N GLY A 373 -11.30 18.84 6.33
CA GLY A 373 -10.82 19.20 4.99
C GLY A 373 -11.72 18.66 3.89
N LEU A 374 -12.18 17.41 4.00
CA LEU A 374 -13.11 16.81 3.03
C LEU A 374 -14.48 17.46 3.06
N ALA A 375 -15.02 17.78 4.25
CA ALA A 375 -16.30 18.49 4.38
C ALA A 375 -16.22 19.90 3.75
N TRP A 376 -15.13 20.61 3.99
CA TRP A 376 -14.92 21.92 3.35
C TRP A 376 -14.74 21.79 1.83
N LEU A 377 -14.05 20.74 1.34
CA LEU A 377 -13.94 20.48 -0.09
C LEU A 377 -15.32 20.24 -0.74
N ILE A 378 -16.21 19.51 -0.06
CA ILE A 378 -17.59 19.31 -0.50
C ILE A 378 -18.32 20.65 -0.61
N ASP A 379 -18.20 21.53 0.38
CA ASP A 379 -18.83 22.84 0.40
C ASP A 379 -18.36 23.72 -0.76
N VAL A 380 -17.02 23.78 -0.99
CA VAL A 380 -16.42 24.51 -2.13
C VAL A 380 -16.94 23.96 -3.46
N VAL A 381 -16.90 22.66 -3.67
CA VAL A 381 -17.36 22.04 -4.92
C VAL A 381 -18.86 22.25 -5.11
N HIS A 382 -19.64 22.20 -4.03
CA HIS A 382 -21.09 22.40 -4.11
C HIS A 382 -21.46 23.85 -4.44
N GLY A 383 -20.75 24.81 -3.84
CA GLY A 383 -21.04 26.24 -3.98
C GLY A 383 -20.55 26.85 -5.30
N GLU A 384 -19.42 26.38 -5.83
CA GLU A 384 -18.79 26.96 -7.02
C GLU A 384 -19.01 26.17 -8.31
N TRP A 385 -19.71 25.02 -8.26
CA TRP A 385 -19.95 24.20 -9.45
C TRP A 385 -20.76 24.96 -10.53
N PRO A 386 -20.38 24.89 -11.82
CA PRO A 386 -19.33 24.07 -12.46
C PRO A 386 -17.95 24.77 -12.59
N HIS A 387 -17.75 25.95 -12.04
CA HIS A 387 -16.54 26.78 -12.20
C HIS A 387 -15.68 26.77 -10.93
N VAL A 388 -15.42 25.60 -10.38
CA VAL A 388 -14.67 25.43 -9.13
C VAL A 388 -13.21 25.83 -9.33
N SER A 389 -12.75 26.86 -8.61
CA SER A 389 -11.37 27.31 -8.68
C SER A 389 -10.40 26.30 -8.04
N THR A 390 -9.30 25.99 -8.73
CA THR A 390 -8.19 25.20 -8.15
C THR A 390 -7.66 25.81 -6.86
N LEU A 391 -7.65 27.16 -6.77
CA LEU A 391 -7.20 27.87 -5.57
C LEU A 391 -8.19 27.70 -4.41
N ALA A 392 -9.50 27.70 -4.67
CA ALA A 392 -10.51 27.46 -3.64
C ALA A 392 -10.40 26.07 -3.02
N MET A 393 -10.03 25.06 -3.81
CA MET A 393 -9.79 23.70 -3.34
C MET A 393 -8.47 23.55 -2.56
N ALA A 394 -7.52 24.49 -2.66
CA ALA A 394 -6.17 24.31 -2.11
C ALA A 394 -6.16 24.19 -0.57
N ALA A 395 -6.88 25.06 0.14
CA ALA A 395 -6.91 25.03 1.60
C ALA A 395 -7.60 23.77 2.17
N PRO A 396 -8.81 23.38 1.72
CA PRO A 396 -9.44 22.15 2.20
C PRO A 396 -8.60 20.89 1.89
N LEU A 397 -7.99 20.82 0.70
CA LEU A 397 -7.09 19.72 0.34
C LEU A 397 -5.83 19.69 1.20
N ALA A 398 -5.23 20.84 1.51
CA ALA A 398 -4.06 20.92 2.39
C ALA A 398 -4.40 20.42 3.81
N ILE A 399 -5.53 20.83 4.37
CA ILE A 399 -5.99 20.37 5.68
C ILE A 399 -6.21 18.86 5.68
N ALA A 400 -6.90 18.33 4.65
CA ALA A 400 -7.10 16.89 4.49
C ALA A 400 -5.76 16.14 4.39
N GLY A 401 -4.76 16.70 3.67
CA GLY A 401 -3.42 16.14 3.51
C GLY A 401 -2.64 16.06 4.81
N VAL A 402 -2.63 17.11 5.64
CA VAL A 402 -2.02 17.07 6.99
C VAL A 402 -2.69 15.98 7.83
N GLY A 403 -4.01 15.96 7.85
CA GLY A 403 -4.79 14.98 8.60
C GLY A 403 -4.45 13.54 8.20
N GLN A 404 -4.37 13.29 6.90
CA GLN A 404 -4.01 11.99 6.32
C GLN A 404 -2.58 11.56 6.68
N ALA A 405 -1.61 12.50 6.67
CA ALA A 405 -0.24 12.20 7.04
C ALA A 405 -0.11 11.75 8.50
N LEU A 406 -0.76 12.45 9.41
CA LEU A 406 -0.79 12.12 10.85
C LEU A 406 -1.41 10.74 11.10
N ALA A 407 -2.53 10.45 10.43
CA ALA A 407 -3.20 9.15 10.54
C ALA A 407 -2.34 8.01 9.96
N MET A 408 -1.79 8.17 8.76
CA MET A 408 -1.01 7.13 8.10
C MET A 408 0.24 6.74 8.88
N VAL A 409 1.04 7.72 9.33
CA VAL A 409 2.24 7.44 10.14
C VAL A 409 1.86 6.75 11.45
N GLY A 410 0.73 7.15 12.06
CA GLY A 410 0.20 6.54 13.26
C GLY A 410 -0.23 5.10 13.07
N PHE A 411 -0.91 4.76 11.98
CA PHE A 411 -1.31 3.38 11.69
C PHE A 411 -0.11 2.45 11.59
N PHE A 412 0.93 2.81 10.84
CA PHE A 412 2.13 1.99 10.72
C PHE A 412 2.77 1.70 12.08
N ARG A 413 2.88 2.72 12.94
CA ARG A 413 3.46 2.57 14.27
C ARG A 413 2.60 1.71 15.19
N ILE A 414 1.29 1.97 15.27
CA ILE A 414 0.37 1.29 16.18
C ILE A 414 0.17 -0.18 15.77
N ILE A 415 -0.02 -0.46 14.48
CA ILE A 415 -0.24 -1.82 13.99
C ILE A 415 0.94 -2.73 14.29
N LEU A 416 2.17 -2.20 14.19
CA LEU A 416 3.39 -2.97 14.40
C LEU A 416 3.92 -2.93 15.85
N ALA A 417 3.26 -2.21 16.77
CA ALA A 417 3.76 -2.00 18.13
C ALA A 417 3.97 -3.30 18.92
N ASP A 418 3.01 -4.24 18.86
CA ASP A 418 3.07 -5.50 19.61
C ASP A 418 3.73 -6.64 18.79
N VAL A 419 4.21 -6.36 17.58
CA VAL A 419 4.80 -7.38 16.70
C VAL A 419 6.20 -7.73 17.19
N PRO A 420 6.46 -9.00 17.58
CA PRO A 420 7.79 -9.43 18.00
C PRO A 420 8.85 -9.16 16.93
N GLY A 421 10.04 -8.73 17.32
CA GLY A 421 11.13 -8.35 16.40
C GLY A 421 11.45 -9.45 15.36
N ARG A 422 11.38 -10.74 15.75
CA ARG A 422 11.55 -11.90 14.86
C ARG A 422 10.50 -11.99 13.75
N LEU A 423 9.29 -11.42 13.95
CA LEU A 423 8.17 -11.42 13.01
C LEU A 423 7.95 -10.04 12.35
N ALA A 424 8.82 -9.06 12.60
CA ALA A 424 8.65 -7.70 12.09
C ALA A 424 8.55 -7.63 10.55
N GLY A 425 9.32 -8.47 9.84
CA GLY A 425 9.24 -8.59 8.38
C GLY A 425 7.88 -9.11 7.90
N ILE A 426 7.33 -10.13 8.57
CA ILE A 426 6.01 -10.69 8.25
C ILE A 426 4.92 -9.65 8.59
N GLY A 427 5.01 -9.00 9.75
CA GLY A 427 4.05 -7.97 10.18
C GLY A 427 3.99 -6.78 9.22
N SER A 428 5.14 -6.28 8.78
CA SER A 428 5.20 -5.21 7.76
C SER A 428 4.69 -5.68 6.40
N GLY A 429 4.97 -6.93 6.00
CA GLY A 429 4.41 -7.52 4.79
C GLY A 429 2.89 -7.57 4.80
N VAL A 430 2.28 -8.04 5.90
CA VAL A 430 0.82 -8.06 6.10
C VAL A 430 0.24 -6.65 5.99
N LEU A 431 0.88 -5.66 6.65
CA LEU A 431 0.42 -4.27 6.62
C LEU A 431 0.44 -3.68 5.21
N VAL A 432 1.54 -3.87 4.46
CA VAL A 432 1.66 -3.33 3.09
C VAL A 432 0.72 -4.07 2.13
N THR A 433 0.54 -5.39 2.28
CA THR A 433 -0.44 -6.16 1.49
C THR A 433 -1.85 -5.64 1.72
N MET A 434 -2.23 -5.44 2.98
CA MET A 434 -3.53 -4.88 3.34
C MET A 434 -3.69 -3.46 2.77
N GLN A 435 -2.68 -2.60 2.87
CA GLN A 435 -2.70 -1.26 2.32
C GLN A 435 -2.98 -1.27 0.82
N GLN A 436 -2.23 -2.05 0.05
CA GLN A 436 -2.37 -2.11 -1.41
C GLN A 436 -3.70 -2.75 -1.85
N GLY A 437 -4.11 -3.82 -1.19
CA GLY A 437 -5.42 -4.43 -1.41
C GLY A 437 -6.56 -3.47 -1.10
N SER A 438 -6.43 -2.69 -0.02
CA SER A 438 -7.45 -1.69 0.35
C SER A 438 -7.52 -0.52 -0.65
N LEU A 439 -6.37 -0.05 -1.17
CA LEU A 439 -6.33 0.97 -2.22
C LEU A 439 -7.07 0.48 -3.48
N ALA A 440 -6.76 -0.73 -3.95
CA ALA A 440 -7.41 -1.33 -5.10
C ALA A 440 -8.92 -1.56 -4.87
N LEU A 441 -9.29 -2.05 -3.69
CA LEU A 441 -10.69 -2.24 -3.30
C LEU A 441 -11.44 -0.90 -3.22
N GLY A 442 -10.76 0.17 -2.80
CA GLY A 442 -11.30 1.53 -2.78
C GLY A 442 -11.65 2.04 -4.18
N VAL A 443 -10.75 1.84 -5.14
CA VAL A 443 -11.00 2.17 -6.56
C VAL A 443 -12.18 1.35 -7.09
N ALA A 444 -12.17 0.03 -6.89
CA ALA A 444 -13.21 -0.87 -7.39
C ALA A 444 -14.59 -0.62 -6.76
N SER A 445 -14.68 -0.20 -5.49
CA SER A 445 -15.95 0.02 -4.80
C SER A 445 -16.45 1.47 -4.91
N LEU A 446 -15.64 2.44 -4.45
CA LEU A 446 -16.00 3.86 -4.47
C LEU A 446 -15.94 4.45 -5.88
N GLY A 447 -15.03 3.96 -6.72
CA GLY A 447 -14.97 4.32 -8.15
C GLY A 447 -16.21 3.87 -8.90
N SER A 448 -16.60 2.59 -8.79
CA SER A 448 -17.84 2.07 -9.39
C SER A 448 -19.09 2.78 -8.87
N LEU A 449 -19.15 3.08 -7.58
CA LEU A 449 -20.24 3.87 -6.99
C LEU A 449 -20.29 5.27 -7.61
N PHE A 450 -19.16 5.95 -7.73
CA PHE A 450 -19.05 7.26 -8.33
C PHE A 450 -19.55 7.26 -9.77
N VAL A 451 -19.05 6.35 -10.61
CA VAL A 451 -19.45 6.24 -12.03
C VAL A 451 -20.96 6.00 -12.13
N SER A 452 -21.50 5.08 -11.32
CA SER A 452 -22.94 4.80 -11.30
C SER A 452 -23.80 6.03 -10.95
N MET A 453 -23.35 6.81 -9.98
CA MET A 453 -24.06 8.00 -9.55
C MET A 453 -23.87 9.17 -10.52
N ALA A 454 -22.72 9.27 -11.18
CA ALA A 454 -22.47 10.27 -12.20
C ALA A 454 -23.39 10.10 -13.41
N ASP A 455 -23.63 8.85 -13.82
CA ASP A 455 -24.54 8.52 -14.93
C ASP A 455 -26.00 8.91 -14.63
N SER A 456 -26.45 8.80 -13.38
CA SER A 456 -27.84 9.03 -12.97
C SER A 456 -28.13 10.42 -12.41
N GLY A 457 -27.17 11.00 -11.68
CA GLY A 457 -27.36 12.24 -10.90
C GLY A 457 -26.33 13.34 -11.19
N GLY A 458 -25.40 13.09 -12.12
CA GLY A 458 -24.35 14.02 -12.50
C GLY A 458 -23.11 13.99 -11.59
N MET A 459 -21.98 14.45 -12.12
CA MET A 459 -20.66 14.40 -11.50
C MET A 459 -20.60 15.10 -10.13
N ARG A 460 -21.24 16.28 -9.98
CA ARG A 460 -21.27 17.00 -8.69
C ARG A 460 -21.91 16.17 -7.58
N HIS A 461 -23.05 15.54 -7.88
CA HIS A 461 -23.75 14.70 -6.91
C HIS A 461 -22.93 13.46 -6.53
N ALA A 462 -22.38 12.77 -7.52
CA ALA A 462 -21.51 11.61 -7.33
C ALA A 462 -20.29 11.94 -6.47
N PHE A 463 -19.59 13.04 -6.76
CA PHE A 463 -18.45 13.52 -5.99
C PHE A 463 -18.85 13.78 -4.52
N THR A 464 -19.93 14.54 -4.33
CA THR A 464 -20.42 14.87 -2.99
C THR A 464 -20.70 13.63 -2.16
N VAL A 465 -21.38 12.63 -2.73
CA VAL A 465 -21.70 11.40 -2.02
C VAL A 465 -20.46 10.60 -1.65
N VAL A 466 -19.55 10.38 -2.60
CA VAL A 466 -18.36 9.56 -2.35
C VAL A 466 -17.41 10.25 -1.34
N VAL A 467 -17.23 11.56 -1.45
CA VAL A 467 -16.38 12.30 -0.49
C VAL A 467 -17.05 12.38 0.89
N THR A 468 -18.40 12.45 0.95
CA THR A 468 -19.14 12.35 2.21
C THR A 468 -18.94 10.97 2.86
N ILE A 469 -19.04 9.89 2.11
CA ILE A 469 -18.74 8.54 2.62
C ILE A 469 -17.34 8.50 3.21
N GLN A 470 -16.34 9.05 2.51
CA GLN A 470 -14.98 9.09 3.00
C GLN A 470 -14.83 9.94 4.27
N ALA A 471 -15.49 11.10 4.35
CA ALA A 471 -15.48 11.95 5.54
C ALA A 471 -16.12 11.22 6.74
N VAL A 472 -17.24 10.54 6.53
CA VAL A 472 -17.91 9.70 7.56
C VAL A 472 -16.99 8.55 8.00
N ILE A 473 -16.34 7.87 7.08
CA ILE A 473 -15.33 6.85 7.40
C ILE A 473 -14.21 7.45 8.24
N ALA A 474 -13.68 8.62 7.88
CA ALA A 474 -12.61 9.28 8.64
C ALA A 474 -13.07 9.60 10.08
N VAL A 475 -14.29 10.11 10.27
CA VAL A 475 -14.86 10.34 11.61
C VAL A 475 -15.00 9.03 12.38
N ALA A 476 -15.63 8.01 11.79
CA ALA A 476 -15.85 6.72 12.43
C ALA A 476 -14.53 6.05 12.85
N VAL A 477 -13.56 6.03 11.93
CA VAL A 477 -12.21 5.51 12.19
C VAL A 477 -11.50 6.34 13.25
N GLY A 478 -11.65 7.67 13.26
CA GLY A 478 -11.12 8.58 14.27
C GLY A 478 -11.66 8.27 15.67
N LEU A 479 -12.95 8.05 15.81
CA LEU A 479 -13.58 7.63 17.06
C LEU A 479 -13.09 6.24 17.52
N LEU A 480 -12.94 5.30 16.59
CA LEU A 480 -12.40 3.98 16.89
C LEU A 480 -10.90 4.06 17.27
N ALA A 481 -10.15 4.99 16.69
CA ALA A 481 -8.74 5.20 17.02
C ALA A 481 -8.54 5.60 18.49
N LEU A 482 -9.50 6.26 19.12
CA LEU A 482 -9.45 6.55 20.56
C LEU A 482 -9.48 5.29 21.44
N ARG A 483 -9.89 4.14 20.92
CA ARG A 483 -9.87 2.83 21.59
C ARG A 483 -8.61 2.00 21.32
N LEU A 484 -7.67 2.55 20.53
CA LEU A 484 -6.39 1.89 20.28
C LEU A 484 -5.52 1.89 21.55
N PRO A 485 -4.63 0.89 21.72
CA PRO A 485 -3.60 0.96 22.74
C PRO A 485 -2.66 2.13 22.43
N ASP A 486 -2.20 2.83 23.46
CA ASP A 486 -1.16 3.82 23.27
C ASP A 486 0.14 3.10 22.87
N PRO A 487 0.84 3.57 21.83
CA PRO A 487 2.13 3.01 21.47
C PRO A 487 3.13 3.32 22.60
N ALA A 488 3.74 2.28 23.15
CA ALA A 488 4.80 2.39 24.14
C ALA A 488 6.04 3.11 23.58
#